data_e7583917113d39903a9ca855cfad8486
#
_entry.id   e7583917113d39903a9ca855cfad8486
#
_cell.length_a   1.000
_cell.length_b   1.000
_cell.length_c   1.000
_cell.angle_alpha   90.00
_cell.angle_beta   90.00
_cell.angle_gamma   90.00
#
_symmetry.space_group_name_H-M   'P 1'
#
loop_
_entity.id
_entity.type
_entity.pdbx_description
1 polymer ?
#
loop_
_entity_poly.entity_id
_entity_poly.type
_entity_poly.pdbx_seq_one_letter_code
_entity_poly.pdbx_strand_id
1 'polypeptide(L)' 'MKKLICVDNEGMEKILKLGEEYECYDEDNEGYLVVLEEEVKWLRKNRFMKVKEKKYLDMLWFLLGLSIVLVILEKIIK' A
#
# COMPACT_ATOMS: atom_id res chain seq x y z
N MET A 1 -11.20 0.14 4.63
CA MET A 1 -10.22 1.06 5.23
C MET A 1 -9.04 1.26 4.30
N LYS A 2 -8.49 2.46 4.27
CA LYS A 2 -7.29 2.76 3.48
C LYS A 2 -6.06 2.29 4.22
N LYS A 3 -5.07 1.81 3.49
CA LYS A 3 -3.77 1.44 4.06
C LYS A 3 -2.74 2.54 3.80
N LEU A 4 -1.90 2.76 4.80
CA LEU A 4 -0.84 3.77 4.75
C LEU A 4 0.50 3.11 5.04
N ILE A 5 1.57 3.64 4.43
CA ILE A 5 2.94 3.25 4.76
C ILE A 5 3.61 4.40 5.51
N CYS A 6 4.24 4.11 6.63
CA CYS A 6 4.98 5.11 7.39
C CYS A 6 6.28 5.48 6.67
N VAL A 7 6.42 6.76 6.32
CA VAL A 7 7.63 7.29 5.66
C VAL A 7 8.41 8.24 6.55
N ASP A 8 7.85 8.67 7.67
CA ASP A 8 8.50 9.55 8.64
C ASP A 8 8.01 9.22 10.05
N ASN A 9 8.90 8.75 10.89
CA ASN A 9 8.59 8.43 12.28
C ASN A 9 9.33 9.31 13.29
N GLU A 10 9.85 10.46 12.86
CA GLU A 10 10.61 11.36 13.73
C GLU A 10 9.82 11.75 14.98
N GLY A 11 10.40 11.51 16.15
CA GLY A 11 9.73 11.75 17.44
C GLY A 11 8.73 10.67 17.87
N MET A 12 8.48 9.68 17.01
CA MET A 12 7.49 8.62 17.29
C MET A 12 8.04 7.22 17.00
N GLU A 13 9.33 7.04 17.10
CA GLU A 13 10.03 5.79 16.74
C GLU A 13 9.57 4.60 17.57
N LYS A 14 9.05 4.83 18.78
CA LYS A 14 8.52 3.77 19.64
C LYS A 14 7.16 3.25 19.20
N ILE A 15 6.41 4.06 18.46
CA ILE A 15 5.03 3.77 18.07
C ILE A 15 4.95 3.45 16.58
N LEU A 16 5.72 4.17 15.76
CA LEU A 16 5.73 4.05 14.31
C LEU A 16 7.04 3.45 13.81
N LYS A 17 6.95 2.48 12.92
CA LYS A 17 8.12 1.90 12.26
C LYS A 17 8.12 2.30 10.79
N LEU A 18 9.26 2.78 10.30
CA LEU A 18 9.41 3.15 8.90
C LEU A 18 9.17 1.95 7.99
N GLY A 19 8.39 2.17 6.92
CA GLY A 19 8.11 1.16 5.92
C GLY A 19 7.01 0.17 6.30
N GLU A 20 6.48 0.22 7.52
CA GLU A 20 5.36 -0.63 7.91
C GLU A 20 4.03 -0.06 7.46
N GLU A 21 3.07 -0.96 7.19
CA GLU A 21 1.72 -0.60 6.81
C GLU A 21 0.86 -0.38 8.05
N TYR A 22 0.01 0.66 7.99
CA TYR A 22 -0.95 0.99 9.04
C TYR A 22 -2.32 1.19 8.42
N GLU A 23 -3.36 0.89 9.17
CA GLU A 23 -4.73 1.12 8.73
C GLU A 23 -5.18 2.54 9.06
N CYS A 24 -5.83 3.19 8.10
CA CYS A 24 -6.41 4.52 8.27
C CYS A 24 -7.91 4.38 8.52
N TYR A 25 -8.35 4.75 9.71
CA TYR A 25 -9.76 4.72 10.08
C TYR A 25 -10.52 5.91 9.51
N ASP A 26 -9.91 7.08 9.51
CA ASP A 26 -10.51 8.31 9.02
C ASP A 26 -9.43 9.27 8.52
N GLU A 27 -9.82 10.26 7.76
CA GLU A 27 -8.93 11.23 7.15
C GLU A 27 -9.56 12.62 7.17
N ASP A 28 -8.76 13.65 7.52
CA ASP A 28 -9.16 15.04 7.35
C ASP A 28 -8.11 15.79 6.52
N ASN A 29 -8.21 17.13 6.44
CA ASN A 29 -7.30 17.94 5.64
C ASN A 29 -5.87 17.98 6.20
N GLU A 30 -5.68 17.67 7.47
CA GLU A 30 -4.39 17.80 8.15
C GLU A 30 -3.74 16.48 8.51
N GLY A 31 -4.51 15.40 8.61
CA GLY A 31 -3.97 14.13 9.06
C GLY A 31 -4.84 12.93 8.79
N TYR A 32 -4.33 11.79 9.27
CA TYR A 32 -5.00 10.52 9.23
C TYR A 32 -5.26 10.02 10.64
N LEU A 33 -6.44 9.42 10.86
CA LEU A 33 -6.72 8.71 12.09
C LEU A 33 -6.20 7.27 11.92
N VAL A 34 -5.03 7.00 12.47
CA VAL A 34 -4.29 5.76 12.26
C VAL A 34 -4.55 4.79 13.40
N VAL A 35 -4.82 3.53 13.07
CA VAL A 35 -5.00 2.46 14.05
C VAL A 35 -3.63 1.91 14.45
N LEU A 36 -3.28 2.09 15.73
CA LEU A 36 -2.06 1.56 16.33
C LEU A 36 -2.41 0.35 17.19
N GLU A 37 -1.41 -0.37 17.69
CA GLU A 37 -1.64 -1.59 18.46
C GLU A 37 -2.52 -1.39 19.70
N GLU A 38 -2.36 -0.27 20.40
CA GLU A 38 -3.07 0.00 21.66
C GLU A 38 -4.03 1.17 21.59
N GLU A 39 -3.96 2.00 20.53
CA GLU A 39 -4.78 3.21 20.44
C GLU A 39 -5.00 3.62 18.97
N VAL A 40 -5.96 4.53 18.77
CA VAL A 40 -6.18 5.19 17.48
C VAL A 40 -5.79 6.65 17.66
N LYS A 41 -4.95 7.18 16.77
CA LYS A 41 -4.38 8.50 16.94
C LYS A 41 -4.36 9.28 15.64
N TRP A 42 -4.61 10.60 15.72
CA TRP A 42 -4.46 11.51 14.60
C TRP A 42 -2.98 11.82 14.37
N LEU A 43 -2.50 11.56 13.16
CA LEU A 43 -1.13 11.80 12.76
C LEU A 43 -1.09 12.61 11.46
N ARG A 44 -0.04 13.42 11.27
CA ARG A 44 0.08 14.28 10.11
C ARG A 44 0.24 13.48 8.81
N LYS A 45 -0.30 14.02 7.72
CA LYS A 45 -0.25 13.37 6.40
C LYS A 45 1.17 13.17 5.87
N ASN A 46 2.10 14.06 6.22
CA ASN A 46 3.49 13.95 5.77
C ASN A 46 4.25 12.75 6.35
N ARG A 47 3.70 12.12 7.39
CA ARG A 47 4.30 10.90 7.99
C ARG A 47 3.97 9.65 7.21
N PHE A 48 2.97 9.69 6.33
CA PHE A 48 2.45 8.52 5.65
C PHE A 48 2.31 8.75 4.16
N MET A 49 2.40 7.66 3.41
CA MET A 49 2.09 7.61 1.99
C MET A 49 0.94 6.62 1.80
N LYS A 50 -0.05 7.00 0.99
CA LYS A 50 -1.17 6.10 0.67
C LYS A 50 -0.68 4.94 -0.19
N VAL A 51 -1.04 3.72 0.21
CA VAL A 51 -0.82 2.53 -0.61
C VAL A 51 -1.92 2.52 -1.67
N LYS A 52 -1.54 2.64 -2.94
CA LYS A 52 -2.49 2.50 -4.03
C LYS A 52 -2.99 1.06 -4.06
N GLU A 53 -4.29 0.88 -4.27
CA GLU A 53 -4.87 -0.45 -4.37
C GLU A 53 -4.18 -1.25 -5.47
N LYS A 54 -3.68 -2.43 -5.10
CA LYS A 54 -2.91 -3.30 -6.00
C LYS A 54 -3.76 -3.95 -7.09
N LYS A 55 -5.07 -3.80 -7.07
CA LYS A 55 -5.97 -4.43 -8.05
C LYS A 55 -5.59 -4.15 -9.50
N TYR A 56 -5.17 -2.93 -9.79
CA TYR A 56 -4.76 -2.55 -11.14
C TYR A 56 -3.45 -3.21 -11.55
N LEU A 57 -2.49 -3.27 -10.64
CA LEU A 57 -1.20 -3.89 -10.91
C LEU A 57 -1.32 -5.40 -11.10
N ASP A 58 -2.13 -6.06 -10.28
CA ASP A 58 -2.36 -7.50 -10.39
C ASP A 58 -3.05 -7.86 -11.71
N MET A 59 -4.03 -7.07 -12.17
CA MET A 59 -4.66 -7.28 -13.46
C MET A 59 -3.69 -7.09 -14.62
N LEU A 60 -2.83 -6.09 -14.57
CA LEU A 60 -1.80 -5.84 -15.59
C LEU A 60 -0.80 -7.00 -15.66
N TRP A 61 -0.34 -7.50 -14.53
CA TRP A 61 0.56 -8.64 -14.46
C TRP A 61 -0.10 -9.92 -15.01
N PHE A 62 -1.36 -10.13 -14.69
CA PHE A 62 -2.13 -11.26 -15.18
C PHE A 62 -2.28 -11.23 -16.72
N LEU A 63 -2.60 -10.05 -17.27
CA LEU A 63 -2.71 -9.86 -18.71
C LEU A 63 -1.37 -10.04 -19.43
N LEU A 64 -0.29 -9.50 -18.85
CA LEU A 64 1.06 -9.68 -19.37
C LEU A 64 1.49 -11.16 -19.33
N GLY A 65 1.20 -11.85 -18.25
CA GLY A 65 1.49 -13.27 -18.11
C GLY A 65 0.75 -14.12 -19.13
N LEU A 66 -0.52 -13.85 -19.39
CA LEU A 66 -1.31 -14.54 -20.40
C LEU A 66 -0.76 -14.30 -21.81
N SER A 67 -0.35 -13.08 -22.13
CA SER A 67 0.25 -12.75 -23.41
C SER A 67 1.54 -13.53 -23.66
N ILE A 68 2.39 -13.65 -22.66
CA ILE A 68 3.64 -14.41 -22.74
C ILE A 68 3.37 -15.89 -22.95
N VAL A 69 2.42 -16.44 -22.20
CA VAL A 69 2.04 -17.87 -22.32
C VAL A 69 1.49 -18.17 -23.71
N LEU A 70 0.65 -17.29 -24.26
CA LEU A 70 0.10 -17.48 -25.61
C LEU A 70 1.20 -17.46 -26.68
N VAL A 71 2.17 -16.57 -26.56
CA VAL A 71 3.31 -16.49 -27.50
C VAL A 71 4.16 -17.75 -27.42
N ILE A 72 4.42 -18.25 -26.22
CA ILE A 72 5.18 -19.49 -26.01
C ILE A 72 4.42 -20.70 -26.60
N LEU A 73 3.12 -20.80 -26.40
CA LEU A 73 2.30 -21.86 -26.96
C LEU A 73 2.29 -21.86 -28.49
N GLU A 74 2.21 -20.69 -29.10
CA GLU A 74 2.29 -20.57 -30.55
C GLU A 74 3.61 -21.06 -31.10
N LYS A 75 4.72 -20.79 -30.42
CA LYS A 75 6.05 -21.26 -30.83
C LYS A 75 6.24 -22.75 -30.65
N ILE A 76 5.60 -23.35 -29.67
CA ILE A 76 5.69 -24.80 -29.41
C ILE A 76 4.84 -25.59 -30.39
N ILE A 77 3.68 -25.05 -30.79
CA ILE A 77 2.74 -25.75 -31.70
C ILE A 77 3.22 -25.73 -33.16
N LYS A 78 4.07 -24.78 -33.48
CA LYS A 78 4.70 -24.73 -34.79
C LYS A 78 6.02 -25.49 -34.78
#